data_d7e1a9fc6ebf4789ed5e98d9a7d5db12
#
_entry.id   d7e1a9fc6ebf4789ed5e98d9a7d5db12
#
_cell.length_a   1.000
_cell.length_b   1.000
_cell.length_c   1.000
_cell.angle_alpha   90.00
_cell.angle_beta   90.00
_cell.angle_gamma   90.00
#
_symmetry.space_group_name_H-M   'P 1'
#
loop_
_entity.id
_entity.type
_entity.pdbx_description
1 polymer ?
#
loop_
_entity_poly.entity_id
_entity_poly.type
_entity_poly.pdbx_seq_one_letter_code
_entity_poly.pdbx_strand_id
1 'polypeptide(L)'
;MKIIPPINCQQSATVNYSILTLFKPANIYRFFCLSLCRDEWYNVRITLDALKGMTGERSLSNFNNDFREYLEIKMYSLDKGYAYKTKRNIYHVPAMEKECITISKEFLMYELNTAVKGFFIQLMLLSQFSGMALNRQNIVPALNMDRKTYDKYLNALQIAELVTNGRVLTLHTDGILLENDFSMQKKQSIYRLLRDEQLTIDMKSIKP
;
A
#
# COMPACT_ATOMS: atom_id res chain seq x y z
N MET A 1 -5.34 -12.83 17.91
CA MET A 1 -5.55 -11.59 18.71
C MET A 1 -6.60 -10.77 17.96
N LYS A 2 -7.68 -10.36 18.62
CA LYS A 2 -8.74 -9.61 17.94
C LYS A 2 -8.26 -8.20 17.62
N ILE A 3 -8.27 -7.81 16.34
CA ILE A 3 -7.91 -6.47 15.91
C ILE A 3 -9.08 -5.54 16.27
N ILE A 4 -8.81 -4.49 17.04
CA ILE A 4 -9.82 -3.51 17.44
C ILE A 4 -9.39 -2.17 16.84
N PRO A 5 -10.04 -1.71 15.75
CA PRO A 5 -9.74 -0.38 15.21
C PRO A 5 -10.18 0.70 16.22
N PRO A 6 -9.45 1.80 16.33
CA PRO A 6 -9.88 2.94 17.12
C PRO A 6 -11.20 3.51 16.59
N ILE A 7 -11.96 4.13 17.49
CA ILE A 7 -13.33 4.63 17.24
C ILE A 7 -13.40 5.66 16.09
N ASN A 8 -12.30 6.36 15.79
CA ASN A 8 -12.23 7.46 14.80
C ASN A 8 -11.34 7.11 13.58
N CYS A 9 -11.42 5.91 13.04
CA CYS A 9 -10.74 5.57 11.79
C CYS A 9 -11.58 5.94 10.57
N GLN A 10 -10.92 6.45 9.53
CA GLN A 10 -11.50 6.61 8.20
C GLN A 10 -11.85 5.23 7.61
N GLN A 11 -12.78 5.21 6.64
CA GLN A 11 -13.19 3.96 5.96
C GLN A 11 -12.10 3.42 5.03
N SER A 12 -11.18 4.29 4.62
CA SER A 12 -10.06 3.95 3.74
C SER A 12 -8.90 4.89 3.95
N ALA A 13 -7.72 4.49 3.47
CA ALA A 13 -6.53 5.32 3.46
C ALA A 13 -5.73 5.14 2.17
N THR A 14 -5.03 6.19 1.76
CA THR A 14 -4.15 6.19 0.60
C THR A 14 -2.72 5.83 0.98
N VAL A 15 -2.07 5.05 0.10
CA VAL A 15 -0.66 4.66 0.23
C VAL A 15 0.03 4.94 -1.10
N ASN A 16 1.16 5.66 -1.06
CA ASN A 16 1.89 6.10 -2.24
C ASN A 16 2.93 5.07 -2.70
N TYR A 17 3.13 5.00 -4.02
CA TYR A 17 4.12 4.10 -4.64
C TYR A 17 5.56 4.36 -4.18
N SER A 18 5.91 5.62 -3.91
CA SER A 18 7.26 6.00 -3.49
C SER A 18 7.73 5.35 -2.17
N ILE A 19 6.80 4.82 -1.35
CA ILE A 19 7.18 4.15 -0.09
C ILE A 19 7.72 2.73 -0.29
N LEU A 20 7.58 2.15 -1.48
CA LEU A 20 7.98 0.77 -1.78
C LEU A 20 9.45 0.47 -1.46
N THR A 21 10.33 1.38 -1.88
CA THR A 21 11.77 1.21 -1.73
C THR A 21 12.31 1.75 -0.41
N LEU A 22 11.50 2.55 0.30
CA LEU A 22 11.92 3.23 1.53
C LEU A 22 11.62 2.42 2.78
N PHE A 23 10.64 1.51 2.72
CA PHE A 23 10.18 0.80 3.90
C PHE A 23 10.16 -0.70 3.74
N LYS A 24 10.51 -1.37 4.83
CA LYS A 24 10.21 -2.78 5.02
C LYS A 24 8.68 -3.00 5.00
N PRO A 25 8.20 -4.17 4.57
CA PRO A 25 6.76 -4.45 4.46
C PRO A 25 5.97 -4.13 5.72
N ALA A 26 6.47 -4.51 6.92
CA ALA A 26 5.78 -4.21 8.18
C ALA A 26 5.55 -2.71 8.40
N ASN A 27 6.51 -1.86 8.03
CA ASN A 27 6.39 -0.41 8.19
C ASN A 27 5.41 0.21 7.17
N ILE A 28 5.28 -0.38 5.98
CA ILE A 28 4.24 0.02 5.00
C ILE A 28 2.85 -0.22 5.59
N TYR A 29 2.62 -1.37 6.22
CA TYR A 29 1.34 -1.64 6.86
C TYR A 29 1.07 -0.73 8.07
N ARG A 30 2.10 -0.44 8.88
CA ARG A 30 1.99 0.55 9.98
C ARG A 30 1.64 1.95 9.46
N PHE A 31 2.23 2.35 8.33
CA PHE A 31 1.88 3.60 7.67
C PHE A 31 0.42 3.62 7.24
N PHE A 32 -0.09 2.55 6.64
CA PHE A 32 -1.50 2.41 6.30
C PHE A 32 -2.40 2.54 7.54
N CYS A 33 -2.07 1.87 8.65
CA CYS A 33 -2.81 1.97 9.90
C CYS A 33 -2.83 3.41 10.46
N LEU A 34 -1.70 4.13 10.41
CA LEU A 34 -1.63 5.55 10.78
C LEU A 34 -2.52 6.39 9.87
N SER A 35 -2.47 6.15 8.55
CA SER A 35 -3.24 6.91 7.57
C SER A 35 -4.75 6.75 7.76
N LEU A 36 -5.21 5.60 8.24
CA LEU A 36 -6.63 5.38 8.61
C LEU A 36 -7.10 6.26 9.79
N CYS A 37 -6.18 6.69 10.66
CA CYS A 37 -6.49 7.49 11.86
C CYS A 37 -6.28 8.98 11.66
N ARG A 38 -6.09 9.42 10.44
CA ARG A 38 -5.81 10.80 10.05
C ARG A 38 -7.05 11.67 10.18
N ASP A 39 -6.90 12.87 10.80
CA ASP A 39 -7.92 13.91 10.83
C ASP A 39 -7.89 14.80 9.56
N GLU A 40 -8.79 15.79 9.49
CA GLU A 40 -8.89 16.76 8.36
C GLU A 40 -7.59 17.57 8.17
N TRP A 41 -6.78 17.70 9.22
CA TRP A 41 -5.51 18.43 9.21
C TRP A 41 -4.30 17.50 9.00
N TYR A 42 -4.54 16.28 8.55
CA TYR A 42 -3.51 15.26 8.33
C TYR A 42 -2.76 14.85 9.62
N ASN A 43 -3.32 15.12 10.80
CA ASN A 43 -2.73 14.67 12.05
C ASN A 43 -3.35 13.36 12.51
N VAL A 44 -2.54 12.54 13.13
CA VAL A 44 -2.94 11.27 13.76
C VAL A 44 -2.69 11.38 15.26
N ARG A 45 -3.76 11.27 16.04
CA ARG A 45 -3.72 11.26 17.51
C ARG A 45 -3.98 9.84 17.98
N ILE A 46 -2.93 9.07 18.17
CA ILE A 46 -3.02 7.67 18.55
C ILE A 46 -1.89 7.30 19.51
N THR A 47 -2.17 6.46 20.49
CA THR A 47 -1.13 5.87 21.35
C THR A 47 -0.42 4.74 20.61
N LEU A 48 0.84 4.45 20.98
CA LEU A 48 1.56 3.32 20.43
C LEU A 48 0.87 1.97 20.69
N ASP A 49 0.21 1.83 21.85
CA ASP A 49 -0.54 0.62 22.18
C ASP A 49 -1.79 0.47 21.31
N ALA A 50 -2.50 1.55 21.01
CA ALA A 50 -3.64 1.53 20.10
C ALA A 50 -3.19 1.19 18.68
N LEU A 51 -2.10 1.79 18.18
CA LEU A 51 -1.54 1.46 16.87
C LEU A 51 -1.08 0.01 16.80
N LYS A 52 -0.42 -0.51 17.86
CA LYS A 52 -0.04 -1.91 17.98
C LYS A 52 -1.28 -2.84 17.92
N GLY A 53 -2.37 -2.45 18.60
CA GLY A 53 -3.64 -3.18 18.52
C GLY A 53 -4.20 -3.26 17.10
N MET A 54 -4.10 -2.18 16.31
CA MET A 54 -4.50 -2.17 14.90
C MET A 54 -3.60 -3.05 14.02
N THR A 55 -2.30 -3.06 14.27
CA THR A 55 -1.35 -3.87 13.49
C THR A 55 -1.41 -5.35 13.86
N GLY A 56 -1.99 -5.71 15.01
CA GLY A 56 -2.03 -7.08 15.50
C GLY A 56 -0.67 -7.59 16.02
N GLU A 57 0.26 -6.70 16.37
CA GLU A 57 1.59 -7.09 16.82
C GLU A 57 1.57 -7.57 18.27
N ARG A 58 2.29 -8.68 18.54
CA ARG A 58 2.28 -9.33 19.86
C ARG A 58 3.30 -8.71 20.84
N SER A 59 4.43 -8.24 20.34
CA SER A 59 5.54 -7.74 21.16
C SER A 59 5.63 -6.23 21.12
N LEU A 60 5.49 -5.59 22.27
CA LEU A 60 5.61 -4.14 22.39
C LEU A 60 7.05 -3.65 22.15
N SER A 61 8.06 -4.41 22.62
CA SER A 61 9.47 -4.04 22.47
C SER A 61 9.91 -4.03 21.00
N ASN A 62 9.60 -5.09 20.26
CA ASN A 62 9.94 -5.16 18.84
C ASN A 62 9.19 -4.11 18.03
N PHE A 63 7.90 -3.91 18.34
CA PHE A 63 7.10 -2.86 17.71
C PHE A 63 7.71 -1.48 17.92
N ASN A 64 8.07 -1.13 19.16
CA ASN A 64 8.65 0.17 19.47
C ASN A 64 10.00 0.41 18.76
N ASN A 65 10.84 -0.63 18.62
CA ASN A 65 12.11 -0.52 17.92
C ASN A 65 11.89 -0.27 16.43
N ASP A 66 11.05 -1.08 15.78
CA ASP A 66 10.71 -0.93 14.36
C ASP A 66 10.00 0.40 14.09
N PHE A 67 9.12 0.83 15.01
CA PHE A 67 8.41 2.09 14.88
C PHE A 67 9.33 3.29 15.07
N ARG A 68 10.35 3.19 15.91
CA ARG A 68 11.36 4.23 16.10
C ARG A 68 12.19 4.40 14.83
N GLU A 69 12.69 3.30 14.25
CA GLU A 69 13.39 3.31 12.96
C GLU A 69 12.53 3.95 11.86
N TYR A 70 11.26 3.58 11.80
CA TYR A 70 10.29 4.15 10.89
C TYR A 70 10.14 5.66 11.05
N LEU A 71 10.08 6.20 12.27
CA LEU A 71 9.99 7.65 12.52
C LEU A 71 11.28 8.37 12.19
N GLU A 72 12.44 7.80 12.48
CA GLU A 72 13.75 8.39 12.19
C GLU A 72 13.94 8.59 10.69
N ILE A 73 13.64 7.58 9.88
CA ILE A 73 13.66 7.67 8.43
C ILE A 73 12.75 8.82 7.91
N LYS A 74 11.69 9.12 8.63
CA LYS A 74 10.70 10.14 8.25
C LYS A 74 11.10 11.56 8.50
N MET A 75 11.92 11.83 9.48
CA MET A 75 12.35 13.20 9.81
C MET A 75 13.07 13.89 8.63
N TYR A 76 13.64 13.12 7.72
CA TYR A 76 14.36 13.63 6.54
C TYR A 76 13.51 13.77 5.26
N SER A 77 12.22 13.45 5.31
CA SER A 77 11.39 13.36 4.09
C SER A 77 10.08 14.14 4.20
N LEU A 78 10.07 15.27 4.89
CA LEU A 78 8.89 16.12 5.09
C LEU A 78 8.17 16.47 3.77
N ASP A 79 8.94 16.70 2.71
CA ASP A 79 8.42 17.12 1.39
C ASP A 79 7.81 15.96 0.59
N LYS A 80 7.90 14.72 1.07
CA LYS A 80 7.49 13.52 0.34
C LYS A 80 6.20 12.88 0.84
N GLY A 81 5.48 13.52 1.75
CA GLY A 81 4.18 13.05 2.20
C GLY A 81 4.19 11.87 3.17
N TYR A 82 5.25 11.66 3.92
CA TYR A 82 5.36 10.58 4.90
C TYR A 82 4.91 10.98 6.31
N ALA A 83 4.55 9.98 7.14
CA ALA A 83 4.25 10.19 8.54
C ALA A 83 5.51 10.57 9.33
N TYR A 84 5.41 11.51 10.23
CA TYR A 84 6.46 11.86 11.18
C TYR A 84 5.87 12.26 12.53
N LYS A 85 6.67 12.11 13.57
CA LYS A 85 6.27 12.45 14.92
C LYS A 85 6.45 13.95 15.13
N THR A 86 5.35 14.65 15.39
CA THR A 86 5.34 16.11 15.67
C THR A 86 5.41 16.41 17.14
N LYS A 87 4.65 15.64 17.95
CA LYS A 87 4.60 15.71 19.42
C LYS A 87 4.37 14.31 19.95
N ARG A 88 4.45 14.12 21.28
CA ARG A 88 4.13 12.83 21.90
C ARG A 88 2.73 12.37 21.48
N ASN A 89 2.64 11.18 20.88
CA ASN A 89 1.40 10.55 20.39
C ASN A 89 0.62 11.37 19.34
N ILE A 90 1.27 12.33 18.68
CA ILE A 90 0.72 13.06 17.53
C ILE A 90 1.69 12.86 16.37
N TYR A 91 1.16 12.46 15.24
CA TYR A 91 1.90 12.24 14.00
C TYR A 91 1.26 13.07 12.89
N HIS A 92 2.05 13.52 11.96
CA HIS A 92 1.54 14.15 10.75
C HIS A 92 1.69 13.18 9.58
N VAL A 93 0.60 12.91 8.90
CA VAL A 93 0.53 12.00 7.72
C VAL A 93 -0.02 12.80 6.55
N PRO A 94 0.84 13.47 5.77
CA PRO A 94 0.39 14.33 4.68
C PRO A 94 -0.43 13.59 3.62
N ALA A 95 -1.23 14.33 2.87
CA ALA A 95 -1.95 13.80 1.72
C ALA A 95 -0.97 13.30 0.65
N MET A 96 -1.40 12.28 -0.08
CA MET A 96 -0.67 11.72 -1.19
C MET A 96 -1.47 11.93 -2.47
N GLU A 97 -0.92 12.71 -3.40
CA GLU A 97 -1.65 13.17 -4.58
C GLU A 97 -1.36 12.38 -5.86
N LYS A 98 -0.22 11.67 -5.92
CA LYS A 98 0.22 10.98 -7.15
C LYS A 98 0.62 9.55 -6.86
N GLU A 99 0.37 8.66 -7.83
CA GLU A 99 0.78 7.24 -7.77
C GLU A 99 0.42 6.57 -6.44
N CYS A 100 -0.82 6.73 -6.00
CA CYS A 100 -1.32 6.14 -4.77
C CYS A 100 -2.47 5.18 -5.03
N ILE A 101 -2.58 4.17 -4.16
CA ILE A 101 -3.74 3.29 -4.07
C ILE A 101 -4.56 3.66 -2.83
N THR A 102 -5.86 3.46 -2.89
CA THR A 102 -6.76 3.62 -1.74
C THR A 102 -7.15 2.24 -1.23
N ILE A 103 -6.86 1.98 0.04
CA ILE A 103 -7.09 0.70 0.69
C ILE A 103 -8.21 0.86 1.73
N SER A 104 -9.19 -0.04 1.68
CA SER A 104 -10.30 -0.11 2.64
C SER A 104 -9.81 -0.51 4.03
N LYS A 105 -10.47 -0.02 5.07
CA LYS A 105 -10.25 -0.47 6.46
C LYS A 105 -10.59 -1.95 6.65
N GLU A 106 -11.40 -2.56 5.78
CA GLU A 106 -11.72 -4.00 5.79
C GLU A 106 -10.47 -4.86 5.75
N PHE A 107 -9.39 -4.33 5.15
CA PHE A 107 -8.09 -5.01 5.12
C PHE A 107 -7.50 -5.26 6.53
N LEU A 108 -7.90 -4.49 7.55
CA LEU A 108 -7.50 -4.76 8.94
C LEU A 108 -7.98 -6.13 9.42
N MET A 109 -9.14 -6.62 8.93
CA MET A 109 -9.80 -7.83 9.41
C MET A 109 -9.12 -9.13 8.99
N TYR A 110 -8.24 -9.10 8.00
CA TYR A 110 -7.50 -10.29 7.57
C TYR A 110 -6.55 -10.77 8.67
N GLU A 111 -6.58 -12.06 9.00
CA GLU A 111 -5.73 -12.68 10.02
C GLU A 111 -4.33 -13.01 9.50
N LEU A 112 -3.61 -11.98 9.05
CA LEU A 112 -2.25 -12.03 8.55
C LEU A 112 -1.32 -11.23 9.45
N ASN A 113 -0.04 -11.62 9.52
CA ASN A 113 0.93 -10.81 10.24
C ASN A 113 1.23 -9.49 9.51
N THR A 114 1.69 -8.50 10.26
CA THR A 114 1.99 -7.14 9.80
C THR A 114 2.86 -7.10 8.54
N ALA A 115 3.90 -7.94 8.47
CA ALA A 115 4.81 -7.95 7.34
C ALA A 115 4.17 -8.54 6.08
N VAL A 116 3.33 -9.57 6.20
CA VAL A 116 2.58 -10.15 5.06
C VAL A 116 1.55 -9.17 4.53
N LYS A 117 0.84 -8.46 5.42
CA LYS A 117 -0.08 -7.39 5.02
C LYS A 117 0.65 -6.27 4.27
N GLY A 118 1.80 -5.84 4.78
CA GLY A 118 2.63 -4.85 4.10
C GLY A 118 3.17 -5.33 2.76
N PHE A 119 3.55 -6.60 2.64
CA PHE A 119 3.95 -7.19 1.37
C PHE A 119 2.79 -7.21 0.36
N PHE A 120 1.56 -7.50 0.79
CA PHE A 120 0.40 -7.42 -0.09
C PHE A 120 0.15 -5.99 -0.60
N ILE A 121 0.32 -4.97 0.26
CA ILE A 121 0.27 -3.56 -0.18
C ILE A 121 1.36 -3.28 -1.23
N GLN A 122 2.58 -3.79 -1.05
CA GLN A 122 3.66 -3.67 -2.05
C GLN A 122 3.27 -4.30 -3.38
N LEU A 123 2.66 -5.49 -3.37
CA LEU A 123 2.19 -6.14 -4.59
C LEU A 123 1.10 -5.33 -5.29
N MET A 124 0.14 -4.77 -4.55
CA MET A 124 -0.89 -3.88 -5.11
C MET A 124 -0.28 -2.64 -5.76
N LEU A 125 0.69 -1.99 -5.11
CA LEU A 125 1.40 -0.84 -5.67
C LEU A 125 2.18 -1.20 -6.94
N LEU A 126 2.91 -2.31 -6.93
CA LEU A 126 3.63 -2.80 -8.10
C LEU A 126 2.68 -3.10 -9.27
N SER A 127 1.53 -3.71 -9.01
CA SER A 127 0.54 -4.03 -10.04
C SER A 127 -0.03 -2.79 -10.73
N GLN A 128 -0.16 -1.68 -9.99
CA GLN A 128 -0.78 -0.46 -10.50
C GLN A 128 0.22 0.47 -11.22
N PHE A 129 1.48 0.52 -10.76
CA PHE A 129 2.38 1.59 -11.19
C PHE A 129 3.68 1.13 -11.83
N SER A 130 4.14 -0.12 -11.61
CA SER A 130 5.45 -0.55 -12.12
C SER A 130 5.46 -0.90 -13.61
N GLY A 131 4.31 -1.27 -14.18
CA GLY A 131 4.22 -1.79 -15.56
C GLY A 131 4.87 -3.17 -15.76
N MET A 132 5.46 -3.77 -14.70
CA MET A 132 6.11 -5.08 -14.81
C MET A 132 5.14 -6.23 -14.50
N ALA A 133 5.42 -7.40 -15.10
CA ALA A 133 4.69 -8.61 -14.75
C ALA A 133 5.00 -9.01 -13.30
N LEU A 134 3.96 -9.29 -12.51
CA LEU A 134 4.09 -9.74 -11.14
C LEU A 134 4.53 -11.21 -11.09
N ASN A 135 5.81 -11.44 -11.21
CA ASN A 135 6.43 -12.74 -11.04
C ASN A 135 7.64 -12.65 -10.10
N ARG A 136 8.11 -13.80 -9.63
CA ARG A 136 9.23 -13.86 -8.67
C ARG A 136 10.47 -13.14 -9.16
N GLN A 137 10.79 -13.26 -10.48
CA GLN A 137 12.01 -12.69 -11.05
C GLN A 137 12.02 -11.17 -11.01
N ASN A 138 10.84 -10.55 -11.13
CA ASN A 138 10.68 -9.10 -11.08
C ASN A 138 10.47 -8.57 -9.66
N ILE A 139 9.64 -9.25 -8.86
CA ILE A 139 9.25 -8.77 -7.51
C ILE A 139 10.43 -8.81 -6.54
N VAL A 140 11.18 -9.92 -6.50
CA VAL A 140 12.28 -10.12 -5.55
C VAL A 140 13.33 -9.00 -5.63
N PRO A 141 13.87 -8.65 -6.82
CA PRO A 141 14.81 -7.54 -6.93
C PRO A 141 14.12 -6.17 -6.74
N ALA A 142 12.90 -5.95 -7.23
CA ALA A 142 12.20 -4.68 -7.10
C ALA A 142 11.94 -4.28 -5.63
N LEU A 143 11.71 -5.27 -4.76
CA LEU A 143 11.49 -5.05 -3.33
C LEU A 143 12.76 -5.27 -2.48
N ASN A 144 13.91 -5.55 -3.11
CA ASN A 144 15.15 -5.91 -2.42
C ASN A 144 14.91 -6.96 -1.33
N MET A 145 14.18 -8.02 -1.66
CA MET A 145 13.74 -9.05 -0.74
C MET A 145 14.52 -10.35 -0.97
N ASP A 146 14.80 -11.09 0.09
CA ASP A 146 15.35 -12.44 -0.07
C ASP A 146 14.28 -13.44 -0.52
N ARG A 147 14.71 -14.48 -1.24
CA ARG A 147 13.81 -15.47 -1.85
C ARG A 147 13.00 -16.26 -0.82
N LYS A 148 13.58 -16.59 0.33
CA LYS A 148 12.90 -17.36 1.39
C LYS A 148 11.78 -16.53 2.01
N THR A 149 12.04 -15.26 2.25
CA THR A 149 11.03 -14.31 2.77
C THR A 149 9.90 -14.11 1.76
N TYR A 150 10.23 -13.94 0.48
CA TYR A 150 9.23 -13.88 -0.58
C TYR A 150 8.33 -15.12 -0.59
N ASP A 151 8.90 -16.32 -0.63
CA ASP A 151 8.15 -17.57 -0.67
C ASP A 151 7.26 -17.74 0.57
N LYS A 152 7.79 -17.38 1.76
CA LYS A 152 7.02 -17.40 3.01
C LYS A 152 5.82 -16.46 2.98
N TYR A 153 6.00 -15.23 2.49
CA TYR A 153 4.92 -14.26 2.44
C TYR A 153 3.90 -14.62 1.37
N LEU A 154 4.36 -15.06 0.20
CA LEU A 154 3.48 -15.50 -0.87
C LEU A 154 2.60 -16.67 -0.43
N ASN A 155 3.17 -17.69 0.23
CA ASN A 155 2.41 -18.81 0.75
C ASN A 155 1.33 -18.38 1.75
N ALA A 156 1.64 -17.42 2.63
CA ALA A 156 0.65 -16.89 3.58
C ALA A 156 -0.50 -16.14 2.86
N LEU A 157 -0.20 -15.40 1.78
CA LEU A 157 -1.21 -14.73 0.97
C LEU A 157 -2.07 -15.72 0.16
N GLN A 158 -1.48 -16.83 -0.31
CA GLN A 158 -2.23 -17.90 -1.00
C GLN A 158 -3.19 -18.61 -0.05
N ILE A 159 -2.76 -18.93 1.19
CA ILE A 159 -3.63 -19.52 2.22
C ILE A 159 -4.79 -18.57 2.57
N ALA A 160 -4.55 -17.25 2.55
CA ALA A 160 -5.58 -16.24 2.78
C ALA A 160 -6.44 -15.93 1.53
N GLU A 161 -6.22 -16.64 0.43
CA GLU A 161 -6.92 -16.47 -0.86
C GLU A 161 -6.78 -15.07 -1.48
N LEU A 162 -5.76 -14.31 -1.06
CA LEU A 162 -5.48 -12.97 -1.58
C LEU A 162 -4.65 -12.98 -2.86
N VAL A 163 -3.98 -14.09 -3.15
CA VAL A 163 -3.13 -14.25 -4.34
C VAL A 163 -3.26 -15.65 -4.92
N THR A 164 -3.42 -15.72 -6.24
CA THR A 164 -3.26 -16.96 -6.99
C THR A 164 -1.91 -16.96 -7.71
N ASN A 165 -1.14 -18.05 -7.51
CA ASN A 165 0.15 -18.22 -8.13
C ASN A 165 -0.01 -18.89 -9.51
N GLY A 166 0.48 -18.22 -10.55
CA GLY A 166 0.53 -18.71 -11.91
C GLY A 166 1.85 -18.29 -12.58
N ARG A 167 1.88 -18.22 -13.90
CA ARG A 167 3.00 -17.62 -14.63
C ARG A 167 3.23 -16.17 -14.22
N VAL A 168 2.15 -15.47 -13.88
CA VAL A 168 2.09 -14.14 -13.27
C VAL A 168 1.14 -14.25 -12.09
N LEU A 169 1.43 -13.55 -10.99
CA LEU A 169 0.54 -13.52 -9.82
C LEU A 169 -0.75 -12.77 -10.15
N THR A 170 -1.87 -13.35 -9.77
CA THR A 170 -3.17 -12.67 -9.77
C THR A 170 -3.49 -12.23 -8.35
N LEU A 171 -3.78 -10.96 -8.14
CA LEU A 171 -4.16 -10.40 -6.85
C LEU A 171 -5.69 -10.34 -6.74
N HIS A 172 -6.22 -10.83 -5.63
CA HIS A 172 -7.65 -10.75 -5.29
C HIS A 172 -7.83 -9.58 -4.33
N THR A 173 -8.26 -8.44 -4.87
CA THR A 173 -8.31 -7.16 -4.15
C THR A 173 -9.72 -6.65 -3.91
N ASP A 174 -10.74 -7.46 -4.21
CA ASP A 174 -12.15 -7.11 -4.05
C ASP A 174 -12.46 -6.69 -2.60
N GLY A 175 -13.08 -5.52 -2.43
CA GLY A 175 -13.36 -4.95 -1.11
C GLY A 175 -12.14 -4.41 -0.35
N ILE A 176 -10.91 -4.65 -0.83
CA ILE A 176 -9.67 -4.14 -0.23
C ILE A 176 -9.18 -2.90 -0.98
N LEU A 177 -8.95 -3.03 -2.27
CA LEU A 177 -8.49 -1.95 -3.13
C LEU A 177 -9.71 -1.18 -3.66
N LEU A 178 -9.81 0.08 -3.30
CA LEU A 178 -10.87 0.94 -3.78
C LEU A 178 -10.43 1.66 -5.05
N GLU A 179 -11.30 1.75 -6.02
CA GLU A 179 -11.02 2.53 -7.23
C GLU A 179 -10.96 4.02 -6.88
N ASN A 180 -9.83 4.64 -7.18
CA ASN A 180 -9.70 6.09 -7.07
C ASN A 180 -10.22 6.75 -8.35
N ASP A 181 -10.88 7.89 -8.24
CA ASP A 181 -11.26 8.73 -9.40
C ASP A 181 -10.04 9.03 -10.28
N PHE A 182 -8.86 9.10 -9.70
CA PHE A 182 -7.59 9.31 -10.40
C PHE A 182 -7.17 8.10 -11.27
N SER A 183 -7.41 6.87 -10.82
CA SER A 183 -7.15 5.66 -11.63
C SER A 183 -8.15 5.54 -12.77
N MET A 184 -9.40 5.94 -12.55
CA MET A 184 -10.43 6.03 -13.58
C MET A 184 -10.09 7.08 -14.64
N GLN A 185 -9.63 8.27 -14.24
CA GLN A 185 -9.19 9.31 -15.18
C GLN A 185 -8.01 8.85 -16.04
N LYS A 186 -7.03 8.13 -15.44
CA LYS A 186 -5.89 7.58 -16.17
C LYS A 186 -6.33 6.49 -17.14
N LYS A 187 -7.19 5.57 -16.72
CA LYS A 187 -7.79 4.57 -17.62
C LYS A 187 -8.56 5.23 -18.76
N GLN A 188 -9.40 6.22 -18.47
CA GLN A 188 -10.14 6.98 -19.49
C GLN A 188 -9.21 7.72 -20.46
N SER A 189 -8.09 8.30 -19.96
CA SER A 189 -7.09 8.96 -20.81
C SER A 189 -6.39 7.97 -21.73
N ILE A 190 -6.03 6.79 -21.24
CA ILE A 190 -5.43 5.72 -22.05
C ILE A 190 -6.44 5.22 -23.09
N TYR A 191 -7.70 5.00 -22.73
CA TYR A 191 -8.74 4.60 -23.68
C TYR A 191 -9.00 5.67 -24.75
N ARG A 192 -8.94 6.95 -24.40
CA ARG A 192 -9.02 8.04 -25.38
C ARG A 192 -7.83 8.04 -26.34
N LEU A 193 -6.60 7.92 -25.83
CA LEU A 193 -5.38 7.84 -26.65
C LEU A 193 -5.41 6.65 -27.60
N LEU A 194 -5.79 5.46 -27.13
CA LEU A 194 -5.92 4.26 -27.97
C LEU A 194 -7.01 4.42 -29.03
N ARG A 195 -8.11 5.07 -28.70
CA ARG A 195 -9.20 5.37 -29.66
C ARG A 195 -8.75 6.38 -30.70
N ASP A 196 -8.00 7.41 -30.31
CA ASP A 196 -7.49 8.43 -31.21
C ASP A 196 -6.41 7.86 -32.15
N GLU A 197 -5.56 6.96 -31.67
CA GLU A 197 -4.60 6.21 -32.50
C GLU A 197 -5.31 5.29 -33.48
N GLN A 198 -6.35 4.58 -33.06
CA GLN A 198 -7.15 3.70 -33.94
C GLN A 198 -7.89 4.47 -35.02
N LEU A 199 -8.46 5.63 -34.68
CA LEU A 199 -9.06 6.56 -35.64
C LEU A 199 -8.03 7.11 -36.65
N THR A 200 -6.80 7.34 -36.21
CA THR A 200 -5.70 7.82 -37.07
C THR A 200 -5.22 6.73 -38.03
N ILE A 201 -5.24 5.46 -37.61
CA ILE A 201 -4.93 4.31 -38.46
C ILE A 201 -6.04 4.09 -39.49
N ASP A 202 -7.31 4.15 -39.08
CA ASP A 202 -8.45 4.00 -40.00
C ASP A 202 -8.51 5.12 -41.06
N MET A 203 -8.14 6.34 -40.67
CA MET A 203 -8.08 7.47 -41.62
C MET A 203 -6.92 7.36 -42.62
N LYS A 204 -5.81 6.68 -42.27
CA LYS A 204 -4.68 6.42 -43.18
C LYS A 204 -4.95 5.26 -44.15
N SER A 205 -5.87 4.37 -43.83
CA SER A 205 -6.29 3.26 -44.70
C SER A 205 -7.35 3.66 -45.75
N ILE A 206 -7.89 4.90 -45.68
CA ILE A 206 -8.92 5.42 -46.58
C ILE A 206 -8.34 6.48 -47.55
N LYS A 207 -7.06 6.38 -47.93
CA LYS A 207 -6.57 7.21 -49.07
C LYS A 207 -6.59 6.40 -50.34
N PRO A 208 -7.23 6.94 -51.40
CA PRO A 208 -7.41 6.31 -52.69
C PRO A 208 -6.06 6.10 -53.40
#